data_139b09080c07891dc957530476a59685
#
_entry.id   139b09080c07891dc957530476a59685
#
_cell.length_a   1.000
_cell.length_b   1.000
_cell.length_c   1.000
_cell.angle_alpha   90.00
_cell.angle_beta   90.00
_cell.angle_gamma   90.00
#
_symmetry.space_group_name_H-M   'P 1'
#
loop_
_entity.id
_entity.type
_entity.pdbx_description
1 polymer ?
#
loop_
_entity_poly.entity_id
_entity_poly.type
_entity_poly.pdbx_seq_one_letter_code
_entity_poly.pdbx_strand_id
1 'polypeptide(L)'
;SIYEKHWLDWLNNKNFTTLFVDGNHENFDRLSDYPIDTWNGGKVHKIRPSVIHLMRGQIFEIDGKSIFTFGGASSHDITGGILDPMDPKYGKKKKQLNRDKVPYRINHVSWWEEELPSEEEMMEGCRNLEKHDNTVDYIVTHCCASSTQLLLGGTAFKPDRETDYFEKILHKVKFKKWFFGHYHNNRNVSDREILLYEQIIRIL
;
A
#
# COMPACT_ATOMS: atom_id res chain seq x y z
N SER A 1 5.75 18.99 -2.73
CA SER A 1 5.13 20.13 -3.39
C SER A 1 4.46 21.06 -2.38
N ILE A 2 4.14 22.33 -2.76
CA ILE A 2 3.40 23.28 -1.90
C ILE A 2 2.01 22.71 -1.55
N TYR A 3 1.36 22.07 -2.50
CA TYR A 3 0.06 21.39 -2.30
C TYR A 3 0.13 20.29 -1.27
N GLU A 4 1.10 19.40 -1.38
CA GLU A 4 1.30 18.30 -0.44
C GLU A 4 1.56 18.81 0.98
N LYS A 5 2.45 19.81 1.13
CA LYS A 5 2.70 20.44 2.42
C LYS A 5 1.40 20.98 3.02
N HIS A 6 0.58 21.67 2.23
CA HIS A 6 -0.70 22.23 2.68
C HIS A 6 -1.62 21.12 3.23
N TRP A 7 -1.79 20.01 2.50
CA TRP A 7 -2.66 18.92 2.94
C TRP A 7 -2.14 18.17 4.15
N LEU A 8 -0.82 17.95 4.23
CA LEU A 8 -0.20 17.35 5.40
C LEU A 8 -0.37 18.23 6.65
N ASP A 9 -0.17 19.53 6.51
CA ASP A 9 -0.35 20.47 7.60
C ASP A 9 -1.85 20.60 7.97
N TRP A 10 -2.76 20.54 7.00
CA TRP A 10 -4.20 20.52 7.24
C TRP A 10 -4.63 19.27 8.02
N LEU A 11 -4.17 18.07 7.65
CA LEU A 11 -4.41 16.83 8.39
C LEU A 11 -3.83 16.88 9.79
N ASN A 12 -2.60 17.40 9.91
CA ASN A 12 -1.91 17.51 11.20
C ASN A 12 -2.63 18.44 12.21
N ASN A 13 -3.40 19.38 11.72
CA ASN A 13 -4.16 20.32 12.54
C ASN A 13 -5.58 19.81 12.91
N LYS A 14 -5.91 18.56 12.57
CA LYS A 14 -7.17 17.95 13.00
C LYS A 14 -7.07 17.44 14.43
N ASN A 15 -8.23 17.26 15.05
CA ASN A 15 -8.36 16.68 16.40
C ASN A 15 -8.35 15.13 16.40
N PHE A 16 -7.77 14.53 15.34
CA PHE A 16 -7.57 13.07 15.22
C PHE A 16 -6.20 12.80 14.57
N THR A 17 -5.69 11.61 14.77
CA THR A 17 -4.48 11.13 14.10
C THR A 17 -4.84 10.45 12.79
N THR A 18 -4.19 10.85 11.71
CA THR A 18 -4.30 10.18 10.40
C THR A 18 -3.23 9.10 10.31
N LEU A 19 -3.66 7.87 10.11
CA LEU A 19 -2.82 6.71 9.86
C LEU A 19 -2.99 6.27 8.41
N PHE A 20 -1.91 5.91 7.74
CA PHE A 20 -2.00 5.40 6.37
C PHE A 20 -0.97 4.32 6.10
N VAL A 21 -1.28 3.42 5.17
CA VAL A 21 -0.34 2.52 4.51
C VAL A 21 0.04 3.12 3.17
N ASP A 22 1.24 2.86 2.68
CA ASP A 22 1.70 3.32 1.38
C ASP A 22 0.93 2.62 0.25
N GLY A 23 0.70 3.36 -0.83
CA GLY A 23 0.19 2.83 -2.10
C GLY A 23 1.31 2.67 -3.13
N ASN A 24 0.94 2.30 -4.37
CA ASN A 24 1.90 2.19 -5.47
C ASN A 24 2.30 3.56 -6.07
N HIS A 25 1.63 4.64 -5.72
CA HIS A 25 1.90 5.99 -6.22
C HIS A 25 2.63 6.88 -5.20
N GLU A 26 3.25 6.28 -4.20
CA GLU A 26 4.05 7.03 -3.24
C GLU A 26 5.39 7.48 -3.85
N ASN A 27 5.94 8.55 -3.31
CA ASN A 27 7.33 8.91 -3.53
C ASN A 27 8.19 8.22 -2.47
N PHE A 28 8.65 7.00 -2.80
CA PHE A 28 9.40 6.18 -1.86
C PHE A 28 10.76 6.76 -1.49
N ASP A 29 11.42 7.53 -2.37
CA ASP A 29 12.64 8.26 -2.01
C ASP A 29 12.39 9.19 -0.82
N ARG A 30 11.28 9.94 -0.86
CA ARG A 30 10.92 10.86 0.24
C ARG A 30 10.38 10.14 1.46
N LEU A 31 9.68 9.03 1.27
CA LEU A 31 9.15 8.25 2.38
C LEU A 31 10.28 7.62 3.19
N SER A 32 11.34 7.15 2.52
CA SER A 32 12.54 6.60 3.14
C SER A 32 13.43 7.64 3.82
N ASP A 33 13.31 8.93 3.49
CA ASP A 33 14.03 10.03 4.17
C ASP A 33 13.54 10.27 5.61
N TYR A 34 12.32 9.81 5.96
CA TYR A 34 11.81 9.93 7.32
C TYR A 34 12.46 8.88 8.23
N PRO A 35 12.88 9.29 9.45
CA PRO A 35 13.44 8.32 10.40
C PRO A 35 12.37 7.30 10.83
N ILE A 36 12.82 6.06 10.98
CA ILE A 36 11.98 5.00 11.56
C ILE A 36 11.79 5.29 13.04
N ASP A 37 10.55 5.29 13.47
CA ASP A 37 10.13 5.43 14.87
C ASP A 37 9.24 4.24 15.25
N THR A 38 8.89 4.14 16.51
CA THR A 38 7.96 3.13 17.03
C THR A 38 6.70 3.81 17.55
N TRP A 39 5.54 3.27 17.18
CA TRP A 39 4.25 3.74 17.65
C TRP A 39 3.28 2.57 17.82
N ASN A 40 2.63 2.47 18.97
CA ASN A 40 1.62 1.45 19.28
C ASN A 40 2.03 -0.01 18.91
N GLY A 41 3.30 -0.36 19.10
CA GLY A 41 3.82 -1.71 18.89
C GLY A 41 4.49 -1.96 17.54
N GLY A 42 4.32 -1.07 16.54
CA GLY A 42 4.88 -1.23 15.21
C GLY A 42 5.83 -0.10 14.81
N LYS A 43 6.61 -0.33 13.74
CA LYS A 43 7.47 0.67 13.10
C LYS A 43 6.66 1.62 12.25
N VAL A 44 7.02 2.90 12.29
CA VAL A 44 6.31 3.98 11.58
C VAL A 44 7.28 5.02 11.01
N HIS A 45 6.82 5.79 10.03
CA HIS A 45 7.38 7.10 9.72
C HIS A 45 6.40 8.20 10.17
N LYS A 46 6.85 9.10 11.02
CA LYS A 46 6.07 10.26 11.43
C LYS A 46 6.24 11.38 10.40
N ILE A 47 5.32 11.47 9.46
CA ILE A 47 5.34 12.52 8.41
C ILE A 47 5.03 13.88 9.00
N ARG A 48 4.14 13.89 10.00
CA ARG A 48 3.81 15.00 10.93
C ARG A 48 3.49 14.40 12.30
N PRO A 49 3.42 15.20 13.36
CA PRO A 49 3.04 14.68 14.69
C PRO A 49 1.77 13.84 14.73
N SER A 50 0.76 14.17 13.91
CA SER A 50 -0.51 13.43 13.80
C SER A 50 -0.81 12.88 12.40
N VAL A 51 0.22 12.74 11.54
CA VAL A 51 0.12 12.04 10.24
C VAL A 51 1.21 10.99 10.18
N ILE A 52 0.83 9.72 10.31
CA ILE A 52 1.74 8.61 10.58
C ILE A 52 1.59 7.56 9.48
N HIS A 53 2.70 7.25 8.82
CA HIS A 53 2.82 6.12 7.90
C HIS A 53 3.07 4.84 8.71
N LEU A 54 2.18 3.88 8.56
CA LEU A 54 2.29 2.55 9.15
C LEU A 54 3.13 1.67 8.22
N MET A 55 4.32 1.30 8.64
CA MET A 55 5.24 0.52 7.80
C MET A 55 4.69 -0.89 7.51
N ARG A 56 5.18 -1.48 6.45
CA ARG A 56 4.77 -2.81 5.99
C ARG A 56 5.09 -3.90 7.01
N GLY A 57 4.19 -4.87 7.14
CA GLY A 57 4.40 -6.06 7.95
C GLY A 57 4.34 -5.81 9.46
N GLN A 58 3.82 -4.67 9.91
CA GLN A 58 3.73 -4.31 11.31
C GLN A 58 2.35 -4.67 11.89
N ILE A 59 2.30 -4.83 13.21
CA ILE A 59 1.06 -4.99 13.97
C ILE A 59 0.98 -3.85 14.99
N PHE A 60 -0.15 -3.17 15.00
CA PHE A 60 -0.43 -2.03 15.86
C PHE A 60 -1.57 -2.34 16.80
N GLU A 61 -1.40 -1.96 18.08
CA GLU A 61 -2.44 -2.04 19.09
C GLU A 61 -3.15 -0.68 19.21
N ILE A 62 -4.38 -0.58 18.67
CA ILE A 62 -5.18 0.64 18.65
C ILE A 62 -6.54 0.37 19.30
N ASP A 63 -6.85 1.08 20.39
CA ASP A 63 -8.10 0.94 21.15
C ASP A 63 -8.44 -0.53 21.50
N GLY A 64 -7.41 -1.29 21.89
CA GLY A 64 -7.54 -2.72 22.27
C GLY A 64 -7.84 -3.63 21.08
N LYS A 65 -7.50 -3.21 19.85
CA LYS A 65 -7.57 -3.99 18.63
C LYS A 65 -6.20 -4.13 18.01
N SER A 66 -5.86 -5.35 17.61
CA SER A 66 -4.64 -5.64 16.85
C SER A 66 -4.90 -5.45 15.34
N ILE A 67 -4.08 -4.63 14.70
CA ILE A 67 -4.21 -4.29 13.29
C ILE A 67 -2.91 -4.60 12.56
N PHE A 68 -2.95 -5.57 11.66
CA PHE A 68 -1.83 -5.84 10.75
C PHE A 68 -1.90 -4.91 9.54
N THR A 69 -0.78 -4.31 9.17
CA THR A 69 -0.71 -3.36 8.06
C THR A 69 0.32 -3.76 7.02
N PHE A 70 0.00 -3.49 5.75
CA PHE A 70 0.92 -3.73 4.65
C PHE A 70 0.56 -2.84 3.45
N GLY A 71 1.50 -2.02 3.00
CA GLY A 71 1.34 -1.15 1.83
C GLY A 71 1.89 -1.78 0.56
N GLY A 72 1.76 -1.06 -0.55
CA GLY A 72 2.26 -1.46 -1.85
C GLY A 72 1.19 -2.03 -2.79
N ALA A 73 1.48 -1.98 -4.07
CA ALA A 73 0.79 -2.68 -5.15
C ALA A 73 1.57 -2.52 -6.47
N SER A 74 1.42 -3.46 -7.38
CA SER A 74 1.95 -3.34 -8.73
C SER A 74 1.15 -2.32 -9.56
N SER A 75 1.83 -1.38 -10.21
CA SER A 75 1.18 -0.43 -11.12
C SER A 75 0.68 -1.13 -12.39
N HIS A 76 -0.56 -0.84 -12.78
CA HIS A 76 -1.20 -1.42 -13.97
C HIS A 76 -1.08 -0.54 -15.22
N ASP A 77 -0.77 0.74 -15.07
CA ASP A 77 -0.71 1.74 -16.15
C ASP A 77 0.72 1.91 -16.70
N ILE A 78 1.40 0.79 -16.91
CA ILE A 78 2.79 0.71 -17.37
C ILE A 78 2.97 -0.11 -18.65
N THR A 79 1.96 -0.15 -19.51
CA THR A 79 2.04 -0.93 -20.77
C THR A 79 3.15 -0.45 -21.70
N GLY A 80 3.56 0.83 -21.62
CA GLY A 80 4.71 1.41 -22.31
C GLY A 80 6.04 1.22 -21.56
N GLY A 81 6.00 0.57 -20.40
CA GLY A 81 7.16 0.29 -19.55
C GLY A 81 7.52 1.45 -18.62
N ILE A 82 8.63 1.25 -17.93
CA ILE A 82 9.25 2.23 -17.04
C ILE A 82 10.40 2.89 -17.80
N LEU A 83 10.37 4.21 -17.89
CA LEU A 83 11.40 4.99 -18.55
C LEU A 83 12.45 5.45 -17.53
N ASP A 84 13.71 5.20 -17.82
CA ASP A 84 14.83 5.75 -17.03
C ASP A 84 15.25 7.10 -17.61
N PRO A 85 15.20 8.21 -16.85
CA PRO A 85 15.70 9.50 -17.28
C PRO A 85 17.18 9.52 -17.72
N MET A 86 17.98 8.56 -17.23
CA MET A 86 19.38 8.42 -17.57
C MET A 86 19.62 7.61 -18.86
N ASP A 87 18.60 6.94 -19.43
CA ASP A 87 18.71 6.24 -20.72
C ASP A 87 18.94 7.26 -21.86
N PRO A 88 20.02 7.14 -22.65
CA PRO A 88 20.25 8.01 -23.81
C PRO A 88 19.06 8.08 -24.80
N LYS A 89 18.20 7.06 -24.82
CA LYS A 89 17.01 7.01 -25.66
C LYS A 89 15.74 7.53 -24.96
N TYR A 90 15.82 7.98 -23.69
CA TYR A 90 14.70 8.45 -22.89
C TYR A 90 13.79 9.44 -23.67
N GLY A 91 14.37 10.53 -24.17
CA GLY A 91 13.61 11.57 -24.87
C GLY A 91 12.89 11.06 -26.13
N LYS A 92 13.52 10.14 -26.87
CA LYS A 92 12.93 9.53 -28.08
C LYS A 92 11.77 8.60 -27.69
N LYS A 93 11.97 7.71 -26.70
CA LYS A 93 10.94 6.79 -26.20
C LYS A 93 9.75 7.55 -25.64
N LYS A 94 9.98 8.54 -24.77
CA LYS A 94 8.95 9.38 -24.18
C LYS A 94 8.09 10.09 -25.24
N LYS A 95 8.73 10.69 -26.27
CA LYS A 95 8.04 11.36 -27.36
C LYS A 95 7.17 10.39 -28.18
N GLN A 96 7.66 9.17 -28.40
CA GLN A 96 6.92 8.13 -29.12
C GLN A 96 5.70 7.68 -28.33
N LEU A 97 5.87 7.30 -27.04
CA LEU A 97 4.77 6.83 -26.19
C LEU A 97 3.68 7.90 -26.02
N ASN A 98 4.08 9.17 -25.86
CA ASN A 98 3.12 10.28 -25.82
C ASN A 98 2.31 10.42 -27.12
N ARG A 99 2.97 10.30 -28.29
CA ARG A 99 2.29 10.34 -29.59
C ARG A 99 1.31 9.17 -29.75
N ASP A 100 1.73 8.00 -29.32
CA ASP A 100 0.97 6.76 -29.48
C ASP A 100 -0.06 6.57 -28.33
N LYS A 101 -0.12 7.52 -27.36
CA LYS A 101 -0.99 7.52 -26.17
C LYS A 101 -0.88 6.23 -25.35
N VAL A 102 0.33 5.66 -25.28
CA VAL A 102 0.60 4.47 -24.49
C VAL A 102 1.00 4.88 -23.07
N PRO A 103 0.34 4.39 -22.01
CA PRO A 103 0.68 4.70 -20.62
C PRO A 103 2.08 4.20 -20.26
N TYR A 104 2.86 5.04 -19.60
CA TYR A 104 4.19 4.72 -19.09
C TYR A 104 4.44 5.46 -17.79
N ARG A 105 5.41 5.00 -17.02
CA ARG A 105 5.90 5.67 -15.82
C ARG A 105 7.38 6.02 -15.96
N ILE A 106 7.87 6.88 -15.08
CA ILE A 106 9.25 7.35 -15.09
C ILE A 106 9.89 6.99 -13.75
N ASN A 107 11.01 6.29 -13.82
CA ASN A 107 11.76 5.84 -12.66
C ASN A 107 12.17 7.01 -11.76
N HIS A 108 11.99 6.89 -10.44
CA HIS A 108 12.19 7.90 -9.39
C HIS A 108 11.49 9.25 -9.65
N VAL A 109 10.40 9.26 -10.47
CA VAL A 109 9.56 10.45 -10.71
C VAL A 109 8.08 10.12 -10.54
N SER A 110 7.61 9.01 -11.10
CA SER A 110 6.22 8.56 -11.03
C SER A 110 6.11 7.04 -10.88
N TRP A 111 7.21 6.38 -10.66
CA TRP A 111 7.31 4.96 -10.36
C TRP A 111 8.61 4.67 -9.58
N TRP A 112 8.52 3.76 -8.64
CA TRP A 112 9.63 3.25 -7.83
C TRP A 112 9.53 1.74 -7.75
N GLU A 113 10.66 1.03 -7.71
CA GLU A 113 10.68 -0.42 -7.55
C GLU A 113 10.08 -0.84 -6.21
N GLU A 114 10.17 0.04 -5.23
CA GLU A 114 9.62 -0.09 -3.89
C GLU A 114 8.09 -0.07 -3.83
N GLU A 115 7.38 0.17 -4.97
CA GLU A 115 5.92 -0.03 -4.99
C GLU A 115 5.55 -1.47 -4.66
N LEU A 116 6.43 -2.44 -4.98
CA LEU A 116 6.30 -3.82 -4.55
C LEU A 116 7.21 -4.10 -3.34
N PRO A 117 6.72 -4.87 -2.36
CA PRO A 117 7.48 -5.15 -1.15
C PRO A 117 8.72 -5.97 -1.43
N SER A 118 9.77 -5.74 -0.64
CA SER A 118 10.93 -6.59 -0.58
C SER A 118 10.63 -7.93 0.11
N GLU A 119 11.49 -8.93 -0.11
CA GLU A 119 11.38 -10.20 0.62
C GLU A 119 11.55 -10.01 2.12
N GLU A 120 12.40 -9.07 2.55
CA GLU A 120 12.62 -8.79 3.97
C GLU A 120 11.36 -8.22 4.65
N GLU A 121 10.65 -7.29 4.00
CA GLU A 121 9.37 -6.76 4.50
C GLU A 121 8.31 -7.86 4.62
N MET A 122 8.20 -8.74 3.61
CA MET A 122 7.28 -9.88 3.65
C MET A 122 7.64 -10.87 4.77
N MET A 123 8.94 -11.17 4.95
CA MET A 123 9.40 -12.03 6.04
C MET A 123 9.18 -11.38 7.41
N GLU A 124 9.40 -10.07 7.55
CA GLU A 124 9.11 -9.35 8.80
C GLU A 124 7.62 -9.45 9.14
N GLY A 125 6.74 -9.26 8.16
CA GLY A 125 5.30 -9.44 8.34
C GLY A 125 4.93 -10.85 8.80
N CYS A 126 5.52 -11.88 8.21
CA CYS A 126 5.33 -13.27 8.66
C CYS A 126 5.77 -13.47 10.12
N ARG A 127 6.99 -13.00 10.48
CA ARG A 127 7.52 -13.10 11.84
C ARG A 127 6.63 -12.38 12.86
N ASN A 128 6.11 -11.21 12.51
CA ASN A 128 5.23 -10.45 13.39
C ASN A 128 3.89 -11.15 13.58
N LEU A 129 3.29 -11.66 12.51
CA LEU A 129 2.06 -12.46 12.59
C LEU A 129 2.26 -13.74 13.43
N GLU A 130 3.37 -14.43 13.27
CA GLU A 130 3.70 -15.63 14.06
C GLU A 130 3.84 -15.31 15.55
N LYS A 131 4.46 -14.18 15.91
CA LYS A 131 4.53 -13.72 17.32
C LYS A 131 3.15 -13.41 17.92
N HIS A 132 2.15 -13.12 17.07
CA HIS A 132 0.75 -12.91 17.46
C HIS A 132 -0.13 -14.15 17.22
N ASP A 133 0.46 -15.35 17.21
CA ASP A 133 -0.25 -16.62 16.99
C ASP A 133 -1.09 -16.64 15.71
N ASN A 134 -0.65 -15.90 14.68
CA ASN A 134 -1.36 -15.68 13.42
C ASN A 134 -2.81 -15.22 13.63
N THR A 135 -3.05 -14.35 14.59
CA THR A 135 -4.39 -13.85 14.92
C THR A 135 -4.34 -12.33 15.12
N VAL A 136 -5.15 -11.59 14.37
CA VAL A 136 -5.33 -10.13 14.51
C VAL A 136 -6.81 -9.78 14.36
N ASP A 137 -7.23 -8.62 14.89
CA ASP A 137 -8.60 -8.18 14.71
C ASP A 137 -8.84 -7.72 13.27
N TYR A 138 -7.95 -6.90 12.73
CA TYR A 138 -8.09 -6.31 11.42
C TYR A 138 -6.80 -6.43 10.59
N ILE A 139 -6.98 -6.46 9.27
CA ILE A 139 -5.91 -6.32 8.29
C ILE A 139 -6.22 -5.08 7.45
N VAL A 140 -5.24 -4.21 7.27
CA VAL A 140 -5.32 -3.02 6.42
C VAL A 140 -4.17 -3.04 5.43
N THR A 141 -4.48 -3.17 4.15
CA THR A 141 -3.48 -3.20 3.09
C THR A 141 -3.84 -2.24 1.97
N HIS A 142 -2.90 -1.95 1.07
CA HIS A 142 -3.26 -1.22 -0.14
C HIS A 142 -3.82 -2.16 -1.22
N CYS A 143 -3.21 -3.33 -1.42
CA CYS A 143 -3.67 -4.37 -2.35
C CYS A 143 -4.34 -5.54 -1.62
N CYS A 144 -4.74 -6.60 -2.33
CA CYS A 144 -5.42 -7.77 -1.77
C CYS A 144 -4.78 -9.10 -2.23
N ALA A 145 -5.31 -10.22 -1.71
CA ALA A 145 -4.89 -11.57 -2.08
C ALA A 145 -5.18 -11.90 -3.56
N SER A 146 -4.39 -12.81 -4.17
CA SER A 146 -4.55 -13.22 -5.57
C SER A 146 -5.95 -13.76 -5.87
N SER A 147 -6.53 -14.56 -4.99
CA SER A 147 -7.90 -15.07 -5.16
C SER A 147 -8.95 -13.98 -5.05
N THR A 148 -8.75 -13.00 -4.16
CA THR A 148 -9.62 -11.82 -4.02
C THR A 148 -9.56 -10.96 -5.27
N GLN A 149 -8.36 -10.75 -5.82
CA GLN A 149 -8.14 -10.04 -7.08
C GLN A 149 -8.91 -10.69 -8.24
N LEU A 150 -8.91 -12.03 -8.30
CA LEU A 150 -9.68 -12.79 -9.29
C LEU A 150 -11.19 -12.54 -9.18
N LEU A 151 -11.73 -12.42 -7.96
CA LEU A 151 -13.14 -12.10 -7.71
C LEU A 151 -13.51 -10.66 -8.12
N LEU A 152 -12.55 -9.75 -8.13
CA LEU A 152 -12.75 -8.34 -8.52
C LEU A 152 -12.79 -8.14 -10.02
N GLY A 153 -11.85 -8.70 -10.76
CA GLY A 153 -11.64 -8.41 -12.17
C GLY A 153 -11.36 -9.63 -13.07
N GLY A 154 -11.55 -10.85 -12.58
CA GLY A 154 -11.23 -12.06 -13.33
C GLY A 154 -9.75 -12.09 -13.73
N THR A 155 -9.47 -12.44 -14.97
CA THR A 155 -8.11 -12.54 -15.52
C THR A 155 -7.51 -11.18 -15.95
N ALA A 156 -8.22 -10.07 -15.72
CA ALA A 156 -7.72 -8.74 -16.07
C ALA A 156 -6.50 -8.34 -15.22
N PHE A 157 -6.43 -8.84 -13.98
CA PHE A 157 -5.31 -8.66 -13.09
C PHE A 157 -4.43 -9.91 -13.08
N LYS A 158 -3.12 -9.71 -13.02
CA LYS A 158 -2.15 -10.81 -12.90
C LYS A 158 -1.61 -10.85 -11.49
N PRO A 159 -1.61 -12.03 -10.84
CA PRO A 159 -0.92 -12.20 -9.57
C PRO A 159 0.55 -11.80 -9.66
N ASP A 160 1.08 -11.28 -8.57
CA ASP A 160 2.47 -10.94 -8.37
C ASP A 160 2.95 -11.42 -6.98
N ARG A 161 4.22 -11.14 -6.64
CA ARG A 161 4.81 -11.60 -5.37
C ARG A 161 4.06 -11.08 -4.13
N GLU A 162 3.45 -9.89 -4.21
CA GLU A 162 2.70 -9.30 -3.11
C GLU A 162 1.31 -9.92 -2.97
N THR A 163 0.56 -10.03 -4.05
CA THR A 163 -0.77 -10.67 -4.03
C THR A 163 -0.69 -12.15 -3.65
N ASP A 164 0.38 -12.86 -4.04
CA ASP A 164 0.67 -14.24 -3.61
C ASP A 164 1.10 -14.33 -2.15
N TYR A 165 1.79 -13.32 -1.62
CA TYR A 165 2.07 -13.20 -0.20
C TYR A 165 0.77 -13.00 0.60
N PHE A 166 -0.11 -12.13 0.13
CA PHE A 166 -1.43 -11.92 0.75
C PHE A 166 -2.33 -13.15 0.68
N GLU A 167 -2.21 -13.97 -0.37
CA GLU A 167 -2.91 -15.25 -0.45
C GLU A 167 -2.53 -16.19 0.70
N LYS A 168 -1.23 -16.25 1.03
CA LYS A 168 -0.76 -17.03 2.18
C LYS A 168 -1.29 -16.49 3.50
N ILE A 169 -1.36 -15.16 3.66
CA ILE A 169 -1.94 -14.51 4.84
C ILE A 169 -3.43 -14.83 4.96
N LEU A 170 -4.19 -14.74 3.86
CA LEU A 170 -5.63 -15.02 3.82
C LEU A 170 -5.95 -16.42 4.36
N HIS A 171 -5.10 -17.40 4.07
CA HIS A 171 -5.29 -18.78 4.51
C HIS A 171 -4.72 -19.09 5.89
N LYS A 172 -3.65 -18.41 6.32
CA LYS A 172 -2.93 -18.71 7.56
C LYS A 172 -3.45 -17.91 8.75
N VAL A 173 -3.86 -16.65 8.53
CA VAL A 173 -4.16 -15.69 9.59
C VAL A 173 -5.64 -15.69 9.93
N LYS A 174 -5.97 -15.68 11.24
CA LYS A 174 -7.32 -15.46 11.73
C LYS A 174 -7.55 -13.97 11.91
N PHE A 175 -8.57 -13.42 11.26
CA PHE A 175 -8.94 -12.00 11.35
C PHE A 175 -10.45 -11.80 11.24
N LYS A 176 -10.94 -10.66 11.71
CA LYS A 176 -12.36 -10.28 11.62
C LYS A 176 -12.70 -9.65 10.28
N LYS A 177 -11.93 -8.64 9.89
CA LYS A 177 -12.09 -7.92 8.62
C LYS A 177 -10.74 -7.57 8.01
N TRP A 178 -10.69 -7.56 6.71
CA TRP A 178 -9.58 -7.10 5.88
C TRP A 178 -10.04 -5.97 4.98
N PHE A 179 -9.46 -4.78 5.14
CA PHE A 179 -9.74 -3.59 4.37
C PHE A 179 -8.59 -3.33 3.40
N PHE A 180 -8.94 -3.05 2.15
CA PHE A 180 -7.94 -2.76 1.12
C PHE A 180 -8.48 -1.77 0.10
N GLY A 181 -7.60 -1.13 -0.70
CA GLY A 181 -7.91 -0.14 -1.72
C GLY A 181 -7.49 -0.57 -3.11
N HIS A 182 -6.71 0.28 -3.81
CA HIS A 182 -6.08 0.06 -5.10
C HIS A 182 -7.03 -0.02 -6.31
N TYR A 183 -8.14 -0.72 -6.23
CA TYR A 183 -9.04 -1.01 -7.37
C TYR A 183 -10.13 0.04 -7.59
N HIS A 184 -10.05 1.19 -6.94
CA HIS A 184 -10.93 2.36 -7.10
C HIS A 184 -12.42 2.01 -7.10
N ASN A 185 -12.85 1.17 -6.17
CA ASN A 185 -14.25 0.79 -6.01
C ASN A 185 -14.59 0.58 -4.53
N ASN A 186 -15.88 0.60 -4.21
CA ASN A 186 -16.40 0.24 -2.89
C ASN A 186 -17.19 -1.06 -3.02
N ARG A 187 -16.71 -2.14 -2.40
CA ARG A 187 -17.35 -3.45 -2.53
C ARG A 187 -17.05 -4.34 -1.32
N ASN A 188 -18.09 -4.97 -0.78
CA ASN A 188 -17.91 -6.15 0.06
C ASN A 188 -17.60 -7.34 -0.86
N VAL A 189 -16.34 -7.78 -0.90
CA VAL A 189 -15.91 -8.91 -1.74
C VAL A 189 -16.34 -10.22 -1.10
N SER A 190 -16.20 -10.28 0.23
CA SER A 190 -16.71 -11.38 1.08
C SER A 190 -17.22 -10.81 2.40
N ASP A 191 -17.67 -11.68 3.30
CA ASP A 191 -18.06 -11.27 4.66
C ASP A 191 -16.91 -10.63 5.45
N ARG A 192 -15.66 -10.90 5.07
CA ARG A 192 -14.47 -10.43 5.79
C ARG A 192 -13.61 -9.47 4.98
N GLU A 193 -13.72 -9.43 3.66
CA GLU A 193 -12.86 -8.65 2.77
C GLU A 193 -13.63 -7.49 2.14
N ILE A 194 -13.17 -6.28 2.38
CA ILE A 194 -13.86 -5.04 2.04
C ILE A 194 -12.93 -4.14 1.24
N LEU A 195 -13.28 -3.92 -0.02
CA LEU A 195 -12.64 -2.96 -0.90
C LEU A 195 -13.19 -1.56 -0.61
N LEU A 196 -12.32 -0.59 -0.38
CA LEU A 196 -12.65 0.79 -0.07
C LEU A 196 -12.00 1.75 -1.07
N TYR A 197 -12.74 2.78 -1.46
CA TYR A 197 -12.24 3.87 -2.28
C TYR A 197 -12.67 5.24 -1.72
N GLU A 198 -13.96 5.57 -1.80
CA GLU A 198 -14.51 6.85 -1.31
C GLU A 198 -15.29 6.68 0.00
N GLN A 199 -15.61 5.46 0.35
CA GLN A 199 -16.42 5.14 1.51
C GLN A 199 -15.60 5.25 2.80
N ILE A 200 -16.20 5.88 3.80
CA ILE A 200 -15.69 5.89 5.18
C ILE A 200 -16.52 4.92 6.00
N ILE A 201 -15.87 3.99 6.68
CA ILE A 201 -16.54 3.03 7.56
C ILE A 201 -15.99 3.13 8.97
N ARG A 202 -16.88 2.95 9.94
CA ARG A 202 -16.49 2.85 11.34
C ARG A 202 -16.24 1.38 11.68
N ILE A 203 -15.11 1.05 12.32
CA ILE A 203 -14.71 -0.32 12.64
C ILE A 203 -14.73 -0.64 14.14
N LEU A 204 -15.17 0.29 14.97
CA LEU A 204 -15.29 0.18 16.45
C LEU A 204 -16.71 0.43 16.88
#